data_aa06d0fbe1d04f76d0fce6ec8e862acf
#
_entry.id   aa06d0fbe1d04f76d0fce6ec8e862acf
#
_cell.length_a   1.000
_cell.length_b   1.000
_cell.length_c   1.000
_cell.angle_alpha   90.00
_cell.angle_beta   90.00
_cell.angle_gamma   90.00
#
_symmetry.space_group_name_H-M   'P 1'
#
loop_
_entity.id
_entity.type
_entity.pdbx_description
1 polymer ?
#
loop_
_entity_poly.entity_id
_entity_poly.type
_entity_poly.pdbx_seq_one_letter_code
_entity_poly.pdbx_strand_id
1 'polypeptide(L)'
;MSIALRHITLAYGRRILLRAVSASVPPGSLTALIGRNGTGKSTLLRAVAGLGAAASGGIELCGKPLAALTPLQRASTVSFVTTDKVRIANLACEDVVALGRAPYTNWIGRMQETDRDIVARSLRLVGMEAFARKTMDRMSDGECQRILIARALAQDTPVILLDEPTAFLDLPNRYELATLLRRLAHDEGKCILFSTHDLDVALGLCDAVALIDTPDLHCLPASDMASSGHIERLFAGAGISFDPATLTIRLTKK
;
A
#
# COMPACT_ATOMS: atom_id res chain seq x y z
N MET A 1 16.28 6.71 -0.65
CA MET A 1 15.34 5.58 -0.70
C MET A 1 14.38 5.70 0.45
N SER A 2 13.07 5.53 0.22
CA SER A 2 12.07 5.62 1.28
C SER A 2 11.85 4.27 1.97
N ILE A 3 11.92 3.15 1.22
CA ILE A 3 11.91 1.80 1.77
C ILE A 3 13.15 1.07 1.24
N ALA A 4 13.90 0.39 2.11
CA ALA A 4 14.96 -0.52 1.70
C ALA A 4 14.87 -1.82 2.49
N LEU A 5 14.87 -2.94 1.78
CA LEU A 5 14.94 -4.29 2.31
C LEU A 5 16.37 -4.78 2.17
N ARG A 6 16.99 -5.25 3.26
CA ARG A 6 18.38 -5.70 3.31
C ARG A 6 18.45 -7.18 3.70
N HIS A 7 18.56 -8.07 2.71
CA HIS A 7 18.64 -9.52 2.90
C HIS A 7 17.57 -10.06 3.86
N ILE A 8 16.33 -9.54 3.74
CA ILE A 8 15.27 -9.95 4.65
C ILE A 8 14.79 -11.37 4.35
N THR A 9 14.56 -12.12 5.41
CA THR A 9 13.83 -13.39 5.36
C THR A 9 12.51 -13.21 6.10
N LEU A 10 11.40 -13.52 5.43
CA LEU A 10 10.08 -13.54 6.05
C LEU A 10 9.57 -14.96 6.15
N ALA A 11 8.94 -15.29 7.27
CA ALA A 11 8.30 -16.56 7.51
C ALA A 11 6.90 -16.37 8.12
N TYR A 12 6.02 -17.32 7.87
CA TYR A 12 4.74 -17.45 8.55
C TYR A 12 4.66 -18.86 9.18
N GLY A 13 4.76 -18.91 10.49
CA GLY A 13 4.98 -20.16 11.20
C GLY A 13 6.30 -20.82 10.77
N ARG A 14 6.23 -22.05 10.25
CA ARG A 14 7.40 -22.79 9.74
C ARG A 14 7.64 -22.56 8.24
N ARG A 15 6.75 -21.86 7.52
CA ARG A 15 6.86 -21.65 6.07
C ARG A 15 7.66 -20.39 5.79
N ILE A 16 8.75 -20.53 5.04
CA ILE A 16 9.51 -19.41 4.50
C ILE A 16 8.71 -18.82 3.32
N LEU A 17 8.46 -17.51 3.37
CA LEU A 17 7.76 -16.75 2.33
C LEU A 17 8.76 -16.04 1.43
N LEU A 18 9.77 -15.39 2.02
CA LEU A 18 10.88 -14.74 1.32
C LEU A 18 12.21 -15.16 1.97
N ARG A 19 13.28 -15.32 1.18
CA ARG A 19 14.58 -15.76 1.66
C ARG A 19 15.69 -14.80 1.23
N ALA A 20 16.27 -14.09 2.19
CA ALA A 20 17.42 -13.20 1.99
C ALA A 20 17.25 -12.20 0.85
N VAL A 21 16.03 -11.66 0.64
CA VAL A 21 15.72 -10.76 -0.46
C VAL A 21 16.12 -9.33 -0.15
N SER A 22 16.55 -8.60 -1.19
CA SER A 22 16.87 -7.19 -1.12
C SER A 22 16.09 -6.44 -2.20
N ALA A 23 15.46 -5.32 -1.82
CA ALA A 23 14.71 -4.47 -2.74
C ALA A 23 14.66 -3.05 -2.19
N SER A 24 14.31 -2.09 -3.04
CA SER A 24 14.14 -0.71 -2.63
C SER A 24 13.00 -0.03 -3.37
N VAL A 25 12.30 0.86 -2.67
CA VAL A 25 11.26 1.72 -3.24
C VAL A 25 11.70 3.17 -3.04
N PRO A 26 11.81 3.96 -4.13
CA PRO A 26 12.23 5.35 -4.05
C PRO A 26 11.10 6.26 -3.52
N PRO A 27 11.43 7.49 -3.08
CA PRO A 27 10.42 8.51 -2.80
C PRO A 27 9.70 8.93 -4.08
N GLY A 28 8.49 9.45 -3.95
CA GLY A 28 7.72 9.97 -5.08
C GLY A 28 7.31 8.90 -6.09
N SER A 29 7.19 7.63 -5.67
CA SER A 29 6.86 6.53 -6.57
C SER A 29 5.66 5.71 -6.08
N LEU A 30 4.87 5.24 -7.04
CA LEU A 30 3.81 4.27 -6.85
C LEU A 30 4.33 2.87 -7.24
N THR A 31 4.44 1.96 -6.28
CA THR A 31 4.91 0.59 -6.51
C THR A 31 3.82 -0.41 -6.17
N ALA A 32 3.50 -1.29 -7.12
CA ALA A 32 2.58 -2.40 -6.89
C ALA A 32 3.33 -3.62 -6.34
N LEU A 33 2.78 -4.24 -5.30
CA LEU A 33 3.23 -5.52 -4.76
C LEU A 33 2.28 -6.62 -5.25
N ILE A 34 2.76 -7.46 -6.14
CA ILE A 34 1.98 -8.54 -6.74
C ILE A 34 2.52 -9.93 -6.36
N GLY A 35 1.71 -10.94 -6.56
CA GLY A 35 2.05 -12.34 -6.28
C GLY A 35 0.79 -13.16 -6.00
N ARG A 36 0.90 -14.48 -6.04
CA ARG A 36 -0.22 -15.40 -5.77
C ARG A 36 -0.75 -15.25 -4.34
N ASN A 37 -1.96 -15.75 -4.08
CA ASN A 37 -2.50 -15.77 -2.72
C ASN A 37 -1.61 -16.60 -1.79
N GLY A 38 -1.39 -16.09 -0.57
CA GLY A 38 -0.57 -16.75 0.44
C GLY A 38 0.95 -16.69 0.21
N THR A 39 1.45 -15.87 -0.75
CA THR A 39 2.90 -15.67 -0.96
C THR A 39 3.55 -14.72 0.03
N GLY A 40 2.73 -13.98 0.83
CA GLY A 40 3.25 -13.13 1.89
C GLY A 40 3.19 -11.63 1.63
N LYS A 41 2.36 -11.16 0.67
CA LYS A 41 2.17 -9.71 0.40
C LYS A 41 1.84 -8.92 1.66
N SER A 42 0.77 -9.30 2.35
CA SER A 42 0.35 -8.64 3.61
C SER A 42 1.40 -8.80 4.72
N THR A 43 2.10 -9.94 4.77
CA THR A 43 3.18 -10.18 5.73
C THR A 43 4.36 -9.22 5.49
N LEU A 44 4.72 -9.00 4.22
CA LEU A 44 5.77 -8.04 3.84
C LEU A 44 5.36 -6.61 4.20
N LEU A 45 4.15 -6.20 3.83
CA LEU A 45 3.63 -4.86 4.16
C LEU A 45 3.60 -4.63 5.68
N ARG A 46 3.12 -5.61 6.46
CA ARG A 46 3.12 -5.54 7.93
C ARG A 46 4.54 -5.49 8.50
N ALA A 47 5.50 -6.22 7.93
CA ALA A 47 6.89 -6.16 8.36
C ALA A 47 7.50 -4.77 8.09
N VAL A 48 7.23 -4.18 6.91
CA VAL A 48 7.68 -2.81 6.57
C VAL A 48 7.02 -1.76 7.47
N ALA A 49 5.74 -1.96 7.84
CA ALA A 49 5.05 -1.09 8.79
C ALA A 49 5.56 -1.23 10.25
N GLY A 50 6.40 -2.23 10.53
CA GLY A 50 6.84 -2.57 11.89
C GLY A 50 5.73 -3.20 12.75
N LEU A 51 4.70 -3.80 12.11
CA LEU A 51 3.60 -4.54 12.73
C LEU A 51 3.82 -6.06 12.69
N GLY A 52 4.95 -6.49 12.15
CA GLY A 52 5.43 -7.87 12.08
C GLY A 52 6.94 -7.89 12.12
N ALA A 53 7.55 -9.04 12.40
CA ALA A 53 8.98 -9.20 12.44
C ALA A 53 9.50 -9.95 11.20
N ALA A 54 10.64 -9.52 10.66
CA ALA A 54 11.44 -10.36 9.78
C ALA A 54 12.17 -11.44 10.61
N ALA A 55 12.31 -12.63 10.06
CA ALA A 55 13.07 -13.70 10.70
C ALA A 55 14.56 -13.39 10.70
N SER A 56 15.06 -12.69 9.67
CA SER A 56 16.42 -12.16 9.60
C SER A 56 16.51 -11.00 8.61
N GLY A 57 17.65 -10.32 8.58
CA GLY A 57 17.91 -9.15 7.73
C GLY A 57 17.41 -7.85 8.34
N GLY A 58 17.34 -6.79 7.55
CA GLY A 58 16.98 -5.45 8.00
C GLY A 58 16.01 -4.73 7.08
N ILE A 59 15.17 -3.89 7.66
CA ILE A 59 14.29 -2.96 6.93
C ILE A 59 14.70 -1.56 7.32
N GLU A 60 14.85 -0.68 6.32
CA GLU A 60 15.12 0.74 6.51
C GLU A 60 13.96 1.58 5.98
N LEU A 61 13.55 2.58 6.74
CA LEU A 61 12.58 3.60 6.32
C LEU A 61 13.26 4.97 6.31
N CYS A 62 13.22 5.65 5.17
CA CYS A 62 13.84 6.96 4.97
C CYS A 62 15.31 6.99 5.44
N GLY A 63 16.07 5.93 5.17
CA GLY A 63 17.49 5.78 5.53
C GLY A 63 17.76 5.42 6.99
N LYS A 64 16.73 5.15 7.80
CA LYS A 64 16.88 4.76 9.20
C LYS A 64 16.45 3.28 9.39
N PRO A 65 17.22 2.46 10.12
CA PRO A 65 16.77 1.11 10.45
C PRO A 65 15.43 1.13 11.21
N LEU A 66 14.46 0.34 10.75
CA LEU A 66 13.13 0.25 11.35
C LEU A 66 13.21 -0.12 12.85
N ALA A 67 14.13 -1.02 13.20
CA ALA A 67 14.36 -1.48 14.58
C ALA A 67 14.87 -0.35 15.51
N ALA A 68 15.46 0.72 14.97
CA ALA A 68 15.94 1.87 15.72
C ALA A 68 14.88 2.96 15.91
N LEU A 69 13.74 2.88 15.21
CA LEU A 69 12.67 3.86 15.32
C LEU A 69 11.82 3.62 16.56
N THR A 70 11.63 4.66 17.35
CA THR A 70 10.62 4.64 18.42
C THR A 70 9.20 4.50 17.84
N PRO A 71 8.19 4.07 18.61
CA PRO A 71 6.82 4.02 18.14
C PRO A 71 6.32 5.32 17.52
N LEU A 72 6.64 6.46 18.12
CA LEU A 72 6.26 7.79 17.61
C LEU A 72 6.99 8.13 16.29
N GLN A 73 8.29 7.87 16.21
CA GLN A 73 9.06 8.07 14.97
C GLN A 73 8.55 7.19 13.85
N ARG A 74 8.20 5.94 14.14
CA ARG A 74 7.60 5.04 13.17
C ARG A 74 6.23 5.56 12.70
N ALA A 75 5.36 5.97 13.61
CA ALA A 75 4.06 6.53 13.29
C ALA A 75 4.14 7.84 12.48
N SER A 76 5.23 8.61 12.59
CA SER A 76 5.48 9.79 11.74
C SER A 76 6.26 9.48 10.45
N THR A 77 6.66 8.21 10.23
CA THR A 77 7.43 7.80 9.03
C THR A 77 6.60 6.96 8.07
N VAL A 78 5.73 6.08 8.58
CA VAL A 78 4.93 5.17 7.77
C VAL A 78 3.49 5.11 8.24
N SER A 79 2.55 5.21 7.29
CA SER A 79 1.14 4.93 7.51
C SER A 79 0.76 3.60 6.83
N PHE A 80 -0.23 2.92 7.38
CA PHE A 80 -0.67 1.62 6.89
C PHE A 80 -2.21 1.53 6.83
N VAL A 81 -2.72 1.12 5.68
CA VAL A 81 -4.14 0.84 5.44
C VAL A 81 -4.28 -0.66 5.21
N THR A 82 -5.08 -1.32 6.04
CA THR A 82 -5.33 -2.77 5.96
C THR A 82 -6.44 -3.07 4.96
N THR A 83 -6.51 -4.32 4.51
CA THR A 83 -7.61 -4.85 3.67
C THR A 83 -8.93 -4.95 4.43
N ASP A 84 -8.88 -4.91 5.78
CA ASP A 84 -10.06 -5.12 6.61
C ASP A 84 -11.13 -4.04 6.36
N LYS A 85 -12.37 -4.47 6.21
CA LYS A 85 -13.51 -3.54 6.13
C LYS A 85 -13.74 -2.89 7.49
N VAL A 86 -13.18 -1.71 7.66
CA VAL A 86 -13.36 -0.93 8.89
C VAL A 86 -14.61 -0.07 8.73
N ARG A 87 -15.66 -0.40 9.47
CA ARG A 87 -16.86 0.43 9.62
C ARG A 87 -17.02 0.81 11.08
N ILE A 88 -16.90 2.09 11.38
CA ILE A 88 -17.05 2.59 12.73
C ILE A 88 -18.43 3.24 12.83
N ALA A 89 -19.32 2.62 13.61
CA ALA A 89 -20.66 3.12 13.80
C ALA A 89 -20.64 4.47 14.53
N ASN A 90 -21.53 5.38 14.10
CA ASN A 90 -21.73 6.69 14.73
C ASN A 90 -20.48 7.61 14.76
N LEU A 91 -19.44 7.33 14.00
CA LEU A 91 -18.28 8.21 13.87
C LEU A 91 -18.31 8.94 12.54
N ALA A 92 -18.19 10.26 12.55
CA ALA A 92 -18.15 11.06 11.33
C ALA A 92 -16.87 10.77 10.52
N CYS A 93 -16.93 10.90 9.20
CA CYS A 93 -15.76 10.67 8.33
C CYS A 93 -14.60 11.59 8.71
N GLU A 94 -14.86 12.86 9.04
CA GLU A 94 -13.81 13.79 9.49
C GLU A 94 -13.14 13.33 10.79
N ASP A 95 -13.88 12.72 11.73
CA ASP A 95 -13.32 12.20 12.97
C ASP A 95 -12.45 10.96 12.70
N VAL A 96 -12.87 10.08 11.77
CA VAL A 96 -12.04 8.95 11.34
C VAL A 96 -10.72 9.43 10.74
N VAL A 97 -10.77 10.46 9.89
CA VAL A 97 -9.57 11.05 9.29
C VAL A 97 -8.69 11.73 10.35
N ALA A 98 -9.31 12.39 11.33
CA ALA A 98 -8.63 13.03 12.45
C ALA A 98 -7.81 12.04 13.32
N LEU A 99 -8.19 10.74 13.38
CA LEU A 99 -7.38 9.72 14.03
C LEU A 99 -5.98 9.59 13.42
N GLY A 100 -5.79 9.99 12.16
CA GLY A 100 -4.48 10.06 11.52
C GLY A 100 -3.54 11.07 12.21
N ARG A 101 -4.09 12.06 12.91
CA ARG A 101 -3.31 13.06 13.65
C ARG A 101 -2.87 12.62 15.04
N ALA A 102 -3.27 11.41 15.49
CA ALA A 102 -2.92 10.89 16.81
C ALA A 102 -1.42 11.01 17.18
N PRO A 103 -0.45 10.76 16.25
CA PRO A 103 0.97 10.94 16.58
C PRO A 103 1.40 12.36 16.92
N TYR A 104 0.60 13.36 16.58
CA TYR A 104 0.92 14.78 16.69
C TYR A 104 0.08 15.49 17.76
N THR A 105 -0.95 14.83 18.30
CA THR A 105 -1.78 15.38 19.38
C THR A 105 -1.09 15.22 20.74
N ASN A 106 -1.49 16.08 21.69
CA ASN A 106 -1.04 15.95 23.07
C ASN A 106 -1.68 14.70 23.75
N TRP A 107 -1.27 14.43 25.00
CA TRP A 107 -1.75 13.29 25.79
C TRP A 107 -3.29 13.29 26.03
N ILE A 108 -3.96 14.44 25.90
CA ILE A 108 -5.43 14.58 25.99
C ILE A 108 -6.09 14.35 24.61
N GLY A 109 -5.31 14.19 23.52
CA GLY A 109 -5.83 14.07 22.16
C GLY A 109 -6.35 15.37 21.56
N ARG A 110 -5.96 16.56 22.12
CA ARG A 110 -6.43 17.84 21.61
C ARG A 110 -5.76 18.18 20.28
N MET A 111 -6.59 18.33 19.24
CA MET A 111 -6.17 18.79 17.92
C MET A 111 -5.93 20.31 17.92
N GLN A 112 -4.87 20.73 17.23
CA GLN A 112 -4.59 22.13 16.89
C GLN A 112 -5.36 22.55 15.63
N GLU A 113 -5.37 23.83 15.32
CA GLU A 113 -5.99 24.36 14.11
C GLU A 113 -5.32 23.78 12.85
N THR A 114 -4.00 23.70 12.84
CA THR A 114 -3.20 23.08 11.79
C THR A 114 -3.57 21.61 11.53
N ASP A 115 -3.96 20.85 12.56
CA ASP A 115 -4.41 19.47 12.39
C ASP A 115 -5.76 19.40 11.67
N ARG A 116 -6.68 20.35 11.94
CA ARG A 116 -7.97 20.44 11.24
C ARG A 116 -7.79 20.78 9.77
N ASP A 117 -6.85 21.67 9.44
CA ASP A 117 -6.51 22.01 8.05
C ASP A 117 -5.97 20.79 7.30
N ILE A 118 -5.11 19.99 7.95
CA ILE A 118 -4.58 18.74 7.38
C ILE A 118 -5.72 17.73 7.15
N VAL A 119 -6.64 17.58 8.09
CA VAL A 119 -7.81 16.70 7.94
C VAL A 119 -8.67 17.14 6.75
N ALA A 120 -9.01 18.44 6.68
CA ALA A 120 -9.80 18.99 5.58
C ALA A 120 -9.09 18.84 4.23
N ARG A 121 -7.76 19.10 4.16
CA ARG A 121 -6.94 18.86 2.97
C ARG A 121 -6.96 17.39 2.56
N SER A 122 -6.81 16.47 3.51
CA SER A 122 -6.80 15.03 3.24
C SER A 122 -8.14 14.55 2.66
N LEU A 123 -9.27 15.03 3.17
CA LEU A 123 -10.60 14.76 2.62
C LEU A 123 -10.75 15.29 1.18
N ARG A 124 -10.26 16.51 0.91
CA ARG A 124 -10.28 17.10 -0.45
C ARG A 124 -9.46 16.27 -1.44
N LEU A 125 -8.25 15.85 -1.05
CA LEU A 125 -7.36 15.05 -1.90
C LEU A 125 -7.99 13.75 -2.38
N VAL A 126 -8.84 13.12 -1.56
CA VAL A 126 -9.55 11.88 -1.92
C VAL A 126 -10.96 12.12 -2.47
N GLY A 127 -11.38 13.39 -2.63
CA GLY A 127 -12.72 13.74 -3.15
C GLY A 127 -13.87 13.48 -2.17
N MET A 128 -13.60 13.49 -0.85
CA MET A 128 -14.58 13.13 0.19
C MET A 128 -14.98 14.31 1.08
N GLU A 129 -14.71 15.55 0.69
CA GLU A 129 -14.98 16.75 1.48
C GLU A 129 -16.49 16.89 1.81
N ALA A 130 -17.36 16.65 0.83
CA ALA A 130 -18.82 16.73 1.02
C ALA A 130 -19.37 15.68 2.01
N PHE A 131 -18.58 14.66 2.31
CA PHE A 131 -18.95 13.56 3.20
C PHE A 131 -18.37 13.69 4.62
N ALA A 132 -17.65 14.78 4.92
CA ALA A 132 -16.95 14.98 6.19
C ALA A 132 -17.81 14.67 7.42
N ARG A 133 -19.06 15.16 7.44
CA ARG A 133 -20.01 14.99 8.56
C ARG A 133 -20.88 13.73 8.46
N LYS A 134 -20.79 12.97 7.37
CA LYS A 134 -21.52 11.72 7.22
C LYS A 134 -20.86 10.63 8.06
N THR A 135 -21.66 9.78 8.69
CA THR A 135 -21.12 8.67 9.49
C THR A 135 -20.64 7.53 8.59
N MET A 136 -19.56 6.88 9.00
CA MET A 136 -18.86 5.87 8.18
C MET A 136 -19.71 4.62 7.91
N ASP A 137 -20.65 4.28 8.78
CA ASP A 137 -21.59 3.17 8.60
C ASP A 137 -22.60 3.39 7.47
N ARG A 138 -22.77 4.65 7.02
CA ARG A 138 -23.66 5.03 5.90
C ARG A 138 -22.94 5.18 4.57
N MET A 139 -21.69 4.76 4.50
CA MET A 139 -20.85 4.89 3.32
C MET A 139 -20.79 3.57 2.53
N SER A 140 -20.62 3.66 1.23
CA SER A 140 -20.25 2.51 0.41
C SER A 140 -18.84 2.00 0.76
N ASP A 141 -18.50 0.77 0.36
CA ASP A 141 -17.17 0.22 0.61
C ASP A 141 -16.06 1.08 -0.04
N GLY A 142 -16.29 1.60 -1.26
CA GLY A 142 -15.36 2.48 -1.96
C GLY A 142 -15.17 3.84 -1.27
N GLU A 143 -16.27 4.44 -0.78
CA GLU A 143 -16.20 5.66 0.02
C GLU A 143 -15.46 5.43 1.34
N CYS A 144 -15.74 4.32 2.03
CA CYS A 144 -15.00 3.93 3.25
C CYS A 144 -13.49 3.80 2.96
N GLN A 145 -13.13 3.17 1.85
CA GLN A 145 -11.72 3.01 1.45
C GLN A 145 -11.05 4.37 1.23
N ARG A 146 -11.72 5.30 0.55
CA ARG A 146 -11.23 6.68 0.37
C ARG A 146 -11.04 7.40 1.72
N ILE A 147 -11.95 7.22 2.68
CA ILE A 147 -11.81 7.79 4.03
C ILE A 147 -10.60 7.19 4.78
N LEU A 148 -10.35 5.88 4.68
CA LEU A 148 -9.17 5.25 5.28
C LEU A 148 -7.87 5.74 4.64
N ILE A 149 -7.87 6.01 3.33
CA ILE A 149 -6.74 6.64 2.65
C ILE A 149 -6.57 8.09 3.11
N ALA A 150 -7.66 8.87 3.25
CA ALA A 150 -7.60 10.21 3.82
C ALA A 150 -7.01 10.22 5.24
N ARG A 151 -7.36 9.22 6.07
CA ARG A 151 -6.75 9.04 7.40
C ARG A 151 -5.24 8.81 7.31
N ALA A 152 -4.80 7.95 6.36
CA ALA A 152 -3.37 7.70 6.14
C ALA A 152 -2.64 8.96 5.64
N LEU A 153 -3.30 9.77 4.79
CA LEU A 153 -2.78 11.07 4.35
C LEU A 153 -2.70 12.08 5.49
N ALA A 154 -3.71 12.13 6.36
CA ALA A 154 -3.73 13.01 7.53
C ALA A 154 -2.62 12.67 8.54
N GLN A 155 -2.14 11.42 8.55
CA GLN A 155 -0.96 11.03 9.33
C GLN A 155 0.34 11.69 8.82
N ASP A 156 0.31 12.25 7.60
CA ASP A 156 1.38 13.03 6.96
C ASP A 156 2.76 12.35 6.98
N THR A 157 2.79 11.09 6.62
CA THR A 157 4.01 10.29 6.55
C THR A 157 4.61 10.31 5.14
N PRO A 158 5.95 10.19 5.01
CA PRO A 158 6.60 10.03 3.70
C PRO A 158 6.32 8.68 3.03
N VAL A 159 5.98 7.64 3.80
CA VAL A 159 5.70 6.30 3.30
C VAL A 159 4.24 5.92 3.59
N ILE A 160 3.53 5.43 2.57
CA ILE A 160 2.17 4.95 2.68
C ILE A 160 2.12 3.50 2.18
N LEU A 161 1.64 2.61 3.01
CA LEU A 161 1.45 1.20 2.70
C LEU A 161 -0.04 0.89 2.64
N LEU A 162 -0.49 0.18 1.58
CA LEU A 162 -1.90 -0.22 1.46
C LEU A 162 -1.96 -1.71 1.10
N ASP A 163 -2.76 -2.44 1.87
CA ASP A 163 -2.98 -3.87 1.63
C ASP A 163 -4.30 -4.06 0.90
N GLU A 164 -4.22 -4.43 -0.38
CA GLU A 164 -5.33 -4.65 -1.30
C GLU A 164 -6.38 -3.52 -1.34
N PRO A 165 -6.00 -2.24 -1.55
CA PRO A 165 -6.92 -1.12 -1.45
C PRO A 165 -8.04 -1.14 -2.49
N THR A 166 -7.93 -1.97 -3.53
CA THR A 166 -8.89 -2.09 -4.63
C THR A 166 -9.78 -3.32 -4.54
N ALA A 167 -9.64 -4.17 -3.52
CA ALA A 167 -10.25 -5.51 -3.46
C ALA A 167 -11.79 -5.53 -3.56
N PHE A 168 -12.47 -4.48 -3.09
CA PHE A 168 -13.94 -4.41 -3.04
C PHE A 168 -14.52 -3.37 -4.01
N LEU A 169 -13.69 -2.87 -4.95
CA LEU A 169 -14.09 -1.85 -5.91
C LEU A 169 -14.45 -2.48 -7.26
N ASP A 170 -15.45 -1.93 -7.93
CA ASP A 170 -15.69 -2.19 -9.34
C ASP A 170 -14.58 -1.62 -10.23
N LEU A 171 -14.57 -2.00 -11.48
CA LEU A 171 -13.49 -1.65 -12.40
C LEU A 171 -13.23 -0.14 -12.51
N PRO A 172 -14.24 0.74 -12.73
CA PRO A 172 -14.00 2.19 -12.78
C PRO A 172 -13.36 2.73 -11.49
N ASN A 173 -13.89 2.35 -10.33
CA ASN A 173 -13.40 2.81 -9.03
C ASN A 173 -11.98 2.33 -8.72
N ARG A 174 -11.56 1.15 -9.22
CA ARG A 174 -10.15 0.67 -9.10
C ARG A 174 -9.19 1.60 -9.83
N TYR A 175 -9.51 1.96 -11.09
CA TYR A 175 -8.67 2.86 -11.87
C TYR A 175 -8.63 4.28 -11.30
N GLU A 176 -9.77 4.80 -10.82
CA GLU A 176 -9.81 6.08 -10.13
C GLU A 176 -8.93 6.09 -8.88
N LEU A 177 -9.03 5.03 -8.06
CA LEU A 177 -8.19 4.92 -6.86
C LEU A 177 -6.71 4.81 -7.22
N ALA A 178 -6.35 3.98 -8.19
CA ALA A 178 -4.95 3.83 -8.63
C ALA A 178 -4.40 5.16 -9.20
N THR A 179 -5.21 5.90 -9.97
CA THR A 179 -4.86 7.23 -10.48
C THR A 179 -4.67 8.23 -9.34
N LEU A 180 -5.54 8.20 -8.32
CA LEU A 180 -5.38 9.01 -7.12
C LEU A 180 -4.06 8.68 -6.41
N LEU A 181 -3.75 7.39 -6.18
CA LEU A 181 -2.50 6.97 -5.54
C LEU A 181 -1.28 7.42 -6.34
N ARG A 182 -1.33 7.35 -7.68
CA ARG A 182 -0.26 7.85 -8.55
C ARG A 182 -0.03 9.36 -8.38
N ARG A 183 -1.09 10.15 -8.38
CA ARG A 183 -1.01 11.59 -8.12
C ARG A 183 -0.43 11.88 -6.74
N LEU A 184 -0.86 11.18 -5.70
CA LEU A 184 -0.31 11.34 -4.36
C LEU A 184 1.18 10.99 -4.29
N ALA A 185 1.63 9.97 -5.04
CA ALA A 185 3.03 9.64 -5.14
C ALA A 185 3.81 10.76 -5.82
N HIS A 186 3.38 11.20 -7.00
CA HIS A 186 4.14 12.14 -7.82
C HIS A 186 4.01 13.58 -7.32
N ASP A 187 2.79 14.07 -7.07
CA ASP A 187 2.54 15.47 -6.77
C ASP A 187 2.86 15.81 -5.30
N GLU A 188 2.63 14.85 -4.37
CA GLU A 188 2.89 15.01 -2.93
C GLU A 188 4.23 14.37 -2.50
N GLY A 189 4.99 13.79 -3.43
CA GLY A 189 6.29 13.16 -3.17
C GLY A 189 6.22 11.92 -2.26
N LYS A 190 5.05 11.30 -2.11
CA LYS A 190 4.87 10.14 -1.22
C LYS A 190 5.46 8.87 -1.83
N CYS A 191 6.10 8.04 -1.02
CA CYS A 191 6.45 6.68 -1.39
C CYS A 191 5.24 5.78 -1.10
N ILE A 192 4.61 5.23 -2.14
CA ILE A 192 3.42 4.39 -1.98
C ILE A 192 3.74 2.97 -2.44
N LEU A 193 3.58 2.00 -1.53
CA LEU A 193 3.66 0.57 -1.81
C LEU A 193 2.32 -0.07 -1.48
N PHE A 194 1.65 -0.66 -2.47
CA PHE A 194 0.35 -1.29 -2.25
C PHE A 194 0.29 -2.69 -2.86
N SER A 195 -0.38 -3.61 -2.18
CA SER A 195 -0.64 -4.94 -2.74
C SER A 195 -1.86 -4.93 -3.65
N THR A 196 -1.79 -5.69 -4.73
CA THR A 196 -2.91 -5.86 -5.66
C THR A 196 -2.84 -7.21 -6.38
N HIS A 197 -3.99 -7.65 -6.88
CA HIS A 197 -4.12 -8.77 -7.82
C HIS A 197 -4.38 -8.30 -9.26
N ASP A 198 -4.52 -6.99 -9.44
CA ASP A 198 -4.88 -6.37 -10.71
C ASP A 198 -3.59 -6.03 -11.49
N LEU A 199 -3.27 -6.88 -12.50
CA LEU A 199 -2.08 -6.68 -13.32
C LEU A 199 -2.20 -5.46 -14.22
N ASP A 200 -3.41 -5.11 -14.69
CA ASP A 200 -3.61 -3.95 -15.55
C ASP A 200 -3.27 -2.67 -14.79
N VAL A 201 -3.69 -2.58 -13.52
CA VAL A 201 -3.31 -1.49 -12.63
C VAL A 201 -1.80 -1.49 -12.34
N ALA A 202 -1.24 -2.66 -12.01
CA ALA A 202 0.17 -2.78 -11.63
C ALA A 202 1.11 -2.39 -12.78
N LEU A 203 0.82 -2.86 -13.99
CA LEU A 203 1.69 -2.63 -15.16
C LEU A 203 1.37 -1.33 -15.89
N GLY A 204 0.09 -0.89 -15.88
CA GLY A 204 -0.35 0.28 -16.63
C GLY A 204 -0.22 1.61 -15.87
N LEU A 205 -0.28 1.60 -14.55
CA LEU A 205 -0.34 2.82 -13.75
C LEU A 205 0.81 2.99 -12.75
N CYS A 206 1.53 1.92 -12.39
CA CYS A 206 2.60 2.00 -11.41
C CYS A 206 3.96 2.29 -12.06
N ASP A 207 4.85 2.91 -11.30
CA ASP A 207 6.23 3.18 -11.73
C ASP A 207 7.08 1.90 -11.67
N ALA A 208 6.82 1.06 -10.66
CA ALA A 208 7.52 -0.19 -10.44
C ALA A 208 6.57 -1.28 -9.94
N VAL A 209 7.00 -2.52 -10.13
CA VAL A 209 6.30 -3.71 -9.63
C VAL A 209 7.27 -4.55 -8.81
N ALA A 210 6.85 -4.87 -7.59
CA ALA A 210 7.50 -5.84 -6.71
C ALA A 210 6.71 -7.14 -6.78
N LEU A 211 7.28 -8.18 -7.40
CA LEU A 211 6.63 -9.48 -7.60
C LEU A 211 7.20 -10.49 -6.63
N ILE A 212 6.33 -11.09 -5.83
CA ILE A 212 6.69 -12.21 -4.95
C ILE A 212 6.50 -13.52 -5.70
N ASP A 213 7.61 -14.17 -6.02
CA ASP A 213 7.69 -15.54 -6.54
C ASP A 213 8.43 -16.39 -5.49
N THR A 214 7.71 -16.83 -4.47
CA THR A 214 8.26 -17.47 -3.26
C THR A 214 9.30 -18.53 -3.59
N PRO A 215 10.55 -18.46 -3.04
CA PRO A 215 10.98 -17.58 -1.95
C PRO A 215 11.63 -16.25 -2.37
N ASP A 216 11.52 -15.86 -3.62
CA ASP A 216 12.20 -14.71 -4.21
C ASP A 216 11.27 -13.48 -4.31
N LEU A 217 11.89 -12.30 -4.41
CA LEU A 217 11.23 -11.02 -4.66
C LEU A 217 11.95 -10.32 -5.82
N HIS A 218 11.20 -10.01 -6.87
CA HIS A 218 11.71 -9.27 -8.03
C HIS A 218 11.09 -7.87 -8.00
N CYS A 219 11.92 -6.83 -7.98
CA CYS A 219 11.46 -5.44 -7.97
C CYS A 219 12.06 -4.72 -9.18
N LEU A 220 11.22 -4.38 -10.15
CA LEU A 220 11.62 -3.82 -11.44
C LEU A 220 10.69 -2.65 -11.81
N PRO A 221 11.14 -1.73 -12.69
CA PRO A 221 10.22 -0.82 -13.39
C PRO A 221 9.07 -1.59 -14.03
N ALA A 222 7.89 -1.01 -14.12
CA ALA A 222 6.70 -1.72 -14.61
C ALA A 222 6.88 -2.24 -16.05
N SER A 223 7.55 -1.46 -16.92
CA SER A 223 7.91 -1.87 -18.30
C SER A 223 8.81 -3.09 -18.33
N ASP A 224 9.82 -3.11 -17.47
CA ASP A 224 10.81 -4.18 -17.42
C ASP A 224 10.21 -5.45 -16.80
N MET A 225 9.32 -5.28 -15.80
CA MET A 225 8.57 -6.39 -15.22
C MET A 225 7.70 -7.08 -16.26
N ALA A 226 7.03 -6.33 -17.13
CA ALA A 226 6.16 -6.87 -18.17
C ALA A 226 6.93 -7.77 -19.15
N SER A 227 8.18 -7.43 -19.47
CA SER A 227 9.03 -8.17 -20.44
C SER A 227 9.97 -9.19 -19.80
N SER A 228 10.03 -9.27 -18.48
CA SER A 228 11.01 -10.09 -17.73
C SER A 228 10.76 -11.60 -17.74
N GLY A 229 9.56 -12.05 -18.13
CA GLY A 229 9.11 -13.45 -17.99
C GLY A 229 8.74 -13.85 -16.55
N HIS A 230 8.83 -12.93 -15.57
CA HIS A 230 8.44 -13.24 -14.20
C HIS A 230 6.93 -13.39 -14.04
N ILE A 231 6.14 -12.60 -14.80
CA ILE A 231 4.67 -12.65 -14.74
C ILE A 231 4.15 -13.96 -15.32
N GLU A 232 4.74 -14.45 -16.43
CA GLU A 232 4.37 -15.73 -17.03
C GLU A 232 4.54 -16.89 -16.05
N ARG A 233 5.59 -16.83 -15.20
CA ARG A 233 5.81 -17.85 -14.16
C ARG A 233 4.72 -17.89 -13.11
N LEU A 234 4.07 -16.77 -12.81
CA LEU A 234 2.91 -16.76 -11.91
C LEU A 234 1.76 -17.60 -12.43
N PHE A 235 1.64 -17.74 -13.76
CA PHE A 235 0.57 -18.46 -14.41
C PHE A 235 0.99 -19.87 -14.88
N ALA A 236 2.22 -20.28 -14.63
CA ALA A 236 2.72 -21.58 -15.03
C ALA A 236 1.81 -22.71 -14.48
N GLY A 237 1.32 -23.58 -15.37
CA GLY A 237 0.43 -24.68 -15.03
C GLY A 237 -1.05 -24.31 -14.83
N ALA A 238 -1.44 -23.03 -14.93
CA ALA A 238 -2.84 -22.61 -14.78
C ALA A 238 -3.66 -22.60 -16.08
N GLY A 239 -3.07 -22.98 -17.22
CA GLY A 239 -3.75 -22.90 -18.54
C GLY A 239 -3.98 -21.45 -18.98
N ILE A 240 -3.13 -20.54 -18.52
CA ILE A 240 -3.19 -19.10 -18.76
C ILE A 240 -1.81 -18.67 -19.27
N SER A 241 -1.79 -17.77 -20.25
CA SER A 241 -0.58 -17.10 -20.73
C SER A 241 -0.72 -15.59 -20.58
N PHE A 242 0.39 -14.92 -20.30
CA PHE A 242 0.48 -13.46 -20.29
C PHE A 242 1.13 -13.03 -21.61
N ASP A 243 0.56 -12.01 -22.24
CA ASP A 243 1.12 -11.38 -23.45
C ASP A 243 1.76 -10.04 -23.06
N PRO A 244 3.10 -9.94 -23.02
CA PRO A 244 3.78 -8.72 -22.58
C PRO A 244 3.61 -7.54 -23.54
N ALA A 245 3.30 -7.78 -24.83
CA ALA A 245 3.12 -6.71 -25.81
C ALA A 245 1.78 -5.99 -25.63
N THR A 246 0.75 -6.72 -25.23
CA THR A 246 -0.61 -6.17 -25.02
C THR A 246 -0.99 -6.06 -23.55
N LEU A 247 -0.12 -6.51 -22.62
CA LEU A 247 -0.33 -6.60 -21.18
C LEU A 247 -1.59 -7.39 -20.81
N THR A 248 -2.00 -8.35 -21.65
CA THR A 248 -3.25 -9.09 -21.48
C THR A 248 -3.02 -10.54 -21.07
N ILE A 249 -3.99 -11.06 -20.32
CA ILE A 249 -4.05 -12.46 -19.94
C ILE A 249 -4.94 -13.21 -20.94
N ARG A 250 -4.47 -14.34 -21.45
CA ARG A 250 -5.21 -15.21 -22.39
C ARG A 250 -5.31 -16.63 -21.84
N LEU A 251 -6.43 -17.28 -22.10
CA LEU A 251 -6.54 -18.71 -21.87
C LEU A 251 -5.73 -19.45 -22.91
N THR A 252 -4.85 -20.35 -22.48
CA THR A 252 -4.14 -21.26 -23.38
C THR A 252 -5.13 -22.36 -23.79
N LYS A 253 -5.55 -22.36 -25.05
CA LYS A 253 -6.34 -23.51 -25.58
C LYS A 253 -5.48 -24.74 -25.45
N LYS A 254 -6.02 -25.78 -24.77
CA LYS A 254 -5.46 -27.14 -24.80
C LYS A 254 -5.55 -27.73 -26.19
#